data_cff88c61e30ce0551e4d1e7a6aed0216
#
_entry.id   cff88c61e30ce0551e4d1e7a6aed0216
#
_cell.length_a   1.000
_cell.length_b   1.000
_cell.length_c   1.000
_cell.angle_alpha   90.00
_cell.angle_beta   90.00
_cell.angle_gamma   90.00
#
_symmetry.space_group_name_H-M   'P 1'
#
loop_
_entity.id
_entity.type
_entity.pdbx_description
1 polymer ?
#
loop_
_entity_poly.entity_id
_entity_poly.type
_entity_poly.pdbx_seq_one_letter_code
_entity_poly.pdbx_strand_id
1 'polypeptide(L)'
;MGSEMGIRDSIKCRENDFSLNGLMGVDLYKKTAGIIGTGKIGMAMARICRGFGMRVLGYDMYPNPNNDIEYVTLDELLAQSDLISLHCPLTEQTHHLINRESIAKMKDGVILVNTSRGGLVNTEELIEGIRKGKFFAVGLDVYEEENDKVYEDLSGTILQSSTMARLLSFPNVMVTSHQGFFTREALEAISRITLENAAAFEKGETLVNEVTK
;
A
#
# COMPACT_ATOMS: atom_id res chain seq x y z
N MET A 1 -3.22 -12.52 -1.27
CA MET A 1 -4.28 -12.95 -0.33
C MET A 1 -3.87 -14.11 0.57
N GLY A 2 -2.94 -14.93 0.21
CA GLY A 2 -2.45 -16.01 1.06
C GLY A 2 -1.40 -15.61 2.10
N SER A 3 -0.78 -14.42 2.01
CA SER A 3 0.40 -14.13 2.81
C SER A 3 0.10 -13.92 4.29
N GLU A 4 -0.88 -13.08 4.64
CA GLU A 4 -1.19 -12.84 6.05
C GLU A 4 -1.81 -14.08 6.70
N MET A 5 -2.80 -14.70 6.06
CA MET A 5 -3.38 -15.95 6.55
C MET A 5 -2.36 -17.09 6.55
N GLY A 6 -1.49 -17.16 5.53
CA GLY A 6 -0.40 -18.13 5.49
C GLY A 6 0.64 -17.92 6.60
N ILE A 7 0.96 -16.69 6.96
CA ILE A 7 1.85 -16.37 8.09
C ILE A 7 1.19 -16.83 9.40
N ARG A 8 -0.08 -16.47 9.62
CA ARG A 8 -0.83 -16.87 10.84
C ARG A 8 -0.99 -18.38 10.93
N ASP A 9 -1.33 -19.03 9.82
CA ASP A 9 -1.43 -20.49 9.75
C ASP A 9 -0.08 -21.14 10.05
N SER A 10 1.00 -20.65 9.46
CA SER A 10 2.36 -21.17 9.76
C SER A 10 2.74 -21.04 11.23
N ILE A 11 2.33 -19.96 11.91
CA ILE A 11 2.55 -19.80 13.36
C ILE A 11 1.71 -20.83 14.13
N LYS A 12 0.41 -20.95 13.82
CA LYS A 12 -0.47 -21.93 14.46
C LYS A 12 0.04 -23.36 14.28
N CYS A 13 0.47 -23.72 13.07
CA CYS A 13 1.04 -25.06 12.81
C CYS A 13 2.28 -25.34 13.65
N ARG A 14 3.14 -24.35 13.90
CA ARG A 14 4.31 -24.51 14.80
C ARG A 14 3.91 -24.73 16.25
N GLU A 15 2.73 -24.25 16.63
CA GLU A 15 2.12 -24.45 17.97
C GLU A 15 1.22 -25.72 18.01
N ASN A 16 1.25 -26.55 16.96
CA ASN A 16 0.41 -27.76 16.78
C ASN A 16 -1.11 -27.47 16.71
N ASP A 17 -1.51 -26.24 16.39
CA ASP A 17 -2.89 -25.89 16.09
C ASP A 17 -3.14 -25.95 14.58
N PHE A 18 -3.78 -27.02 14.11
CA PHE A 18 -4.17 -27.24 12.71
C PHE A 18 -5.62 -26.87 12.41
N SER A 19 -6.29 -26.13 13.30
CA SER A 19 -7.67 -25.69 13.08
C SER A 19 -7.73 -24.56 12.04
N LEU A 20 -8.81 -24.50 11.27
CA LEU A 20 -9.04 -23.46 10.27
C LEU A 20 -9.69 -22.18 10.86
N ASN A 21 -9.86 -22.11 12.17
CA ASN A 21 -10.49 -20.97 12.83
C ASN A 21 -9.71 -19.67 12.60
N GLY A 22 -10.39 -18.66 12.06
CA GLY A 22 -9.80 -17.35 11.78
C GLY A 22 -8.92 -17.28 10.53
N LEU A 23 -8.91 -18.33 9.69
CA LEU A 23 -8.13 -18.41 8.46
C LEU A 23 -8.99 -18.25 7.19
N MET A 24 -10.30 -17.95 7.34
CA MET A 24 -11.18 -17.77 6.20
C MET A 24 -10.78 -16.54 5.39
N GLY A 25 -10.42 -16.73 4.14
CA GLY A 25 -10.08 -15.69 3.17
C GLY A 25 -11.22 -15.34 2.23
N VAL A 26 -10.91 -14.44 1.29
CA VAL A 26 -11.80 -14.08 0.18
C VAL A 26 -11.08 -14.30 -1.15
N ASP A 27 -11.80 -14.75 -2.16
CA ASP A 27 -11.27 -14.86 -3.53
C ASP A 27 -11.19 -13.47 -4.15
N LEU A 28 -10.13 -13.24 -4.94
CA LEU A 28 -9.99 -12.01 -5.72
C LEU A 28 -10.72 -12.09 -7.08
N TYR A 29 -10.96 -13.29 -7.59
CA TYR A 29 -11.61 -13.51 -8.86
C TYR A 29 -13.00 -12.88 -8.90
N LYS A 30 -13.29 -12.13 -9.98
CA LYS A 30 -14.52 -11.36 -10.20
C LYS A 30 -14.77 -10.20 -9.21
N LYS A 31 -13.82 -9.88 -8.34
CA LYS A 31 -13.88 -8.70 -7.49
C LYS A 31 -13.37 -7.46 -8.21
N THR A 32 -13.63 -6.29 -7.68
CA THR A 32 -13.19 -5.00 -8.23
C THR A 32 -11.99 -4.48 -7.47
N ALA A 33 -10.92 -4.15 -8.19
CA ALA A 33 -9.76 -3.45 -7.67
C ALA A 33 -9.81 -1.97 -8.07
N GLY A 34 -9.70 -1.07 -7.10
CA GLY A 34 -9.55 0.37 -7.29
C GLY A 34 -8.08 0.77 -7.15
N ILE A 35 -7.52 1.34 -8.20
CA ILE A 35 -6.14 1.81 -8.25
C ILE A 35 -6.15 3.35 -8.17
N ILE A 36 -5.64 3.89 -7.07
CA ILE A 36 -5.52 5.33 -6.86
C ILE A 36 -4.09 5.76 -7.17
N GLY A 37 -3.92 6.52 -8.25
CA GLY A 37 -2.64 6.83 -8.89
C GLY A 37 -2.28 5.81 -9.97
N THR A 38 -2.41 6.21 -11.23
CA THR A 38 -2.23 5.34 -12.42
C THR A 38 -0.92 5.60 -13.14
N GLY A 39 0.12 5.97 -12.38
CA GLY A 39 1.50 6.01 -12.86
C GLY A 39 2.08 4.62 -13.13
N LYS A 40 3.40 4.53 -13.34
CA LYS A 40 4.09 3.27 -13.69
C LYS A 40 3.77 2.13 -12.69
N ILE A 41 3.79 2.44 -11.38
CA ILE A 41 3.56 1.44 -10.31
C ILE A 41 2.09 1.05 -10.26
N GLY A 42 1.16 2.03 -10.27
CA GLY A 42 -0.29 1.75 -10.27
C GLY A 42 -0.72 0.93 -11.48
N MET A 43 -0.20 1.22 -12.67
CA MET A 43 -0.47 0.41 -13.86
C MET A 43 0.14 -0.99 -13.81
N ALA A 44 1.28 -1.17 -13.12
CA ALA A 44 1.82 -2.51 -12.86
C ALA A 44 0.88 -3.30 -11.94
N MET A 45 0.39 -2.67 -10.86
CA MET A 45 -0.60 -3.29 -9.98
C MET A 45 -1.92 -3.60 -10.69
N ALA A 46 -2.41 -2.70 -11.57
CA ALA A 46 -3.58 -2.94 -12.39
C ALA A 46 -3.46 -4.20 -13.25
N ARG A 47 -2.29 -4.43 -13.88
CA ARG A 47 -2.01 -5.66 -14.65
C ARG A 47 -2.04 -6.91 -13.78
N ILE A 48 -1.46 -6.83 -12.56
CA ILE A 48 -1.47 -7.96 -11.60
C ILE A 48 -2.91 -8.28 -11.20
N CYS A 49 -3.72 -7.28 -10.85
CA CYS A 49 -5.13 -7.46 -10.48
C CYS A 49 -5.94 -8.10 -11.63
N ARG A 50 -5.73 -7.67 -12.87
CA ARG A 50 -6.34 -8.33 -14.04
C ARG A 50 -5.92 -9.78 -14.19
N GLY A 51 -4.64 -10.11 -13.91
CA GLY A 51 -4.15 -11.48 -13.91
C GLY A 51 -4.89 -12.39 -12.91
N PHE A 52 -5.41 -11.82 -11.82
CA PHE A 52 -6.31 -12.51 -10.88
C PHE A 52 -7.79 -12.54 -11.31
N GLY A 53 -8.11 -12.04 -12.50
CA GLY A 53 -9.48 -11.98 -13.00
C GLY A 53 -10.34 -10.92 -12.33
N MET A 54 -9.74 -9.85 -11.79
CA MET A 54 -10.47 -8.72 -11.21
C MET A 54 -10.88 -7.70 -12.28
N ARG A 55 -12.02 -7.02 -12.08
CA ARG A 55 -12.30 -5.74 -12.74
C ARG A 55 -11.41 -4.68 -12.11
N VAL A 56 -10.81 -3.80 -12.92
CA VAL A 56 -9.89 -2.78 -12.43
C VAL A 56 -10.41 -1.40 -12.79
N LEU A 57 -10.62 -0.58 -11.77
CA LEU A 57 -10.96 0.84 -11.86
C LEU A 57 -9.73 1.69 -11.54
N GLY A 58 -9.58 2.82 -12.21
CA GLY A 58 -8.51 3.78 -11.97
C GLY A 58 -9.05 5.15 -11.57
N TYR A 59 -8.35 5.79 -10.64
CA TYR A 59 -8.49 7.21 -10.38
C TYR A 59 -7.12 7.88 -10.39
N ASP A 60 -7.02 8.99 -11.08
CA ASP A 60 -5.84 9.84 -11.09
C ASP A 60 -6.27 11.30 -11.24
N MET A 61 -5.54 12.23 -10.62
CA MET A 61 -5.78 13.67 -10.82
C MET A 61 -5.45 14.10 -12.26
N TYR A 62 -4.53 13.37 -12.90
CA TYR A 62 -4.07 13.60 -14.27
C TYR A 62 -4.16 12.30 -15.08
N PRO A 63 -5.38 11.86 -15.45
CA PRO A 63 -5.57 10.59 -16.14
C PRO A 63 -4.81 10.55 -17.47
N ASN A 64 -4.06 9.48 -17.69
CA ASN A 64 -3.42 9.26 -18.99
C ASN A 64 -4.37 8.48 -19.89
N PRO A 65 -4.88 9.09 -20.99
CA PRO A 65 -5.84 8.45 -21.90
C PRO A 65 -5.26 7.23 -22.63
N ASN A 66 -3.94 7.07 -22.66
CA ASN A 66 -3.27 5.91 -23.26
C ASN A 66 -3.16 4.70 -22.31
N ASN A 67 -3.52 4.86 -21.04
CA ASN A 67 -3.56 3.75 -20.11
C ASN A 67 -4.78 2.89 -20.39
N ASP A 68 -4.56 1.58 -20.50
CA ASP A 68 -5.65 0.60 -20.56
C ASP A 68 -6.22 0.40 -19.15
N ILE A 69 -7.11 1.29 -18.71
CA ILE A 69 -7.81 1.23 -17.42
C ILE A 69 -9.13 2.01 -17.52
N GLU A 70 -10.15 1.51 -16.83
CA GLU A 70 -11.44 2.20 -16.71
C GLU A 70 -11.32 3.32 -15.67
N TYR A 71 -11.23 4.58 -16.13
CA TYR A 71 -11.19 5.73 -15.24
C TYR A 71 -12.58 6.10 -14.72
N VAL A 72 -12.66 6.32 -13.41
CA VAL A 72 -13.87 6.75 -12.71
C VAL A 72 -13.53 7.87 -11.73
N THR A 73 -14.54 8.52 -11.16
CA THR A 73 -14.35 9.46 -10.04
C THR A 73 -13.85 8.74 -8.80
N LEU A 74 -13.22 9.48 -7.87
CA LEU A 74 -12.77 8.90 -6.60
C LEU A 74 -13.93 8.24 -5.83
N ASP A 75 -15.08 8.92 -5.76
CA ASP A 75 -16.25 8.41 -5.06
C ASP A 75 -16.79 7.11 -5.66
N GLU A 76 -16.83 7.02 -6.99
CA GLU A 76 -17.22 5.81 -7.69
C GLU A 76 -16.22 4.67 -7.44
N LEU A 77 -14.92 4.96 -7.46
CA LEU A 77 -13.89 3.98 -7.15
C LEU A 77 -14.05 3.45 -5.73
N LEU A 78 -14.19 4.33 -4.74
CA LEU A 78 -14.37 3.95 -3.35
C LEU A 78 -15.61 3.08 -3.15
N ALA A 79 -16.74 3.46 -3.77
CA ALA A 79 -18.01 2.74 -3.63
C ALA A 79 -18.03 1.38 -4.31
N GLN A 80 -17.26 1.19 -5.39
CA GLN A 80 -17.31 -0.04 -6.20
C GLN A 80 -16.20 -1.03 -5.89
N SER A 81 -15.12 -0.61 -5.21
CA SER A 81 -13.93 -1.45 -5.01
C SER A 81 -14.06 -2.40 -3.83
N ASP A 82 -13.63 -3.65 -4.03
CA ASP A 82 -13.43 -4.65 -2.99
C ASP A 82 -11.99 -4.62 -2.46
N LEU A 83 -11.05 -4.14 -3.30
CA LEU A 83 -9.67 -3.87 -2.95
C LEU A 83 -9.29 -2.47 -3.44
N ILE A 84 -8.68 -1.65 -2.59
CA ILE A 84 -8.17 -0.33 -2.92
C ILE A 84 -6.67 -0.31 -2.69
N SER A 85 -5.90 0.13 -3.69
CA SER A 85 -4.44 0.22 -3.61
C SER A 85 -3.96 1.61 -4.00
N LEU A 86 -3.13 2.22 -3.11
CA LEU A 86 -2.66 3.59 -3.23
C LEU A 86 -1.29 3.63 -3.91
N HIS A 87 -1.17 4.42 -4.99
CA HIS A 87 0.06 4.59 -5.78
C HIS A 87 0.25 6.06 -6.23
N CYS A 88 -0.49 7.00 -5.64
CA CYS A 88 -0.33 8.42 -5.90
C CYS A 88 0.77 9.03 -5.01
N PRO A 89 1.41 10.14 -5.42
CA PRO A 89 2.35 10.87 -4.57
C PRO A 89 1.60 11.57 -3.43
N LEU A 90 2.33 11.87 -2.34
CA LEU A 90 1.83 12.72 -1.27
C LEU A 90 2.01 14.19 -1.68
N THR A 91 0.91 14.91 -1.77
CA THR A 91 0.83 16.35 -2.05
C THR A 91 -0.19 16.98 -1.11
N GLU A 92 -0.35 18.29 -1.12
CA GLU A 92 -1.41 18.96 -0.35
C GLU A 92 -2.81 18.42 -0.70
N GLN A 93 -3.06 18.10 -1.99
CA GLN A 93 -4.35 17.59 -2.45
C GLN A 93 -4.58 16.11 -2.10
N THR A 94 -3.53 15.34 -1.90
CA THR A 94 -3.63 13.90 -1.59
C THR A 94 -3.37 13.60 -0.11
N HIS A 95 -2.95 14.59 0.68
CA HIS A 95 -2.81 14.44 2.12
C HIS A 95 -4.15 14.03 2.74
N HIS A 96 -4.13 12.95 3.52
CA HIS A 96 -5.33 12.36 4.12
C HIS A 96 -6.45 12.07 3.10
N LEU A 97 -6.09 11.65 1.88
CA LEU A 97 -7.05 11.20 0.88
C LEU A 97 -7.96 10.08 1.41
N ILE A 98 -7.37 9.21 2.23
CA ILE A 98 -8.11 8.21 3.01
C ILE A 98 -8.35 8.78 4.41
N ASN A 99 -9.58 9.18 4.63
CA ASN A 99 -10.08 9.81 5.85
C ASN A 99 -11.47 9.26 6.19
N ARG A 100 -12.09 9.77 7.24
CA ARG A 100 -13.43 9.32 7.70
C ARG A 100 -14.49 9.37 6.59
N GLU A 101 -14.49 10.42 5.78
CA GLU A 101 -15.48 10.59 4.72
C GLU A 101 -15.27 9.58 3.58
N SER A 102 -14.02 9.42 3.12
CA SER A 102 -13.68 8.46 2.08
C SER A 102 -13.89 7.02 2.57
N ILE A 103 -13.54 6.71 3.82
CA ILE A 103 -13.79 5.39 4.44
C ILE A 103 -15.29 5.10 4.51
N ALA A 104 -16.13 6.09 4.83
CA ALA A 104 -17.57 5.90 4.86
C ALA A 104 -18.17 5.51 3.50
N LYS A 105 -17.57 5.98 2.39
CA LYS A 105 -18.00 5.67 1.02
C LYS A 105 -17.55 4.29 0.55
N MET A 106 -16.56 3.67 1.17
CA MET A 106 -16.07 2.34 0.81
C MET A 106 -17.09 1.26 1.10
N LYS A 107 -16.96 0.11 0.44
CA LYS A 107 -17.72 -1.10 0.79
C LYS A 107 -17.35 -1.60 2.19
N ASP A 108 -18.32 -2.21 2.87
CA ASP A 108 -18.01 -2.99 4.06
C ASP A 108 -17.22 -4.24 3.67
N GLY A 109 -16.19 -4.57 4.44
CA GLY A 109 -15.28 -5.66 4.10
C GLY A 109 -14.25 -5.33 3.00
N VAL A 110 -14.01 -4.06 2.71
CA VAL A 110 -12.97 -3.63 1.75
C VAL A 110 -11.57 -4.01 2.24
N ILE A 111 -10.68 -4.30 1.28
CA ILE A 111 -9.24 -4.44 1.53
C ILE A 111 -8.57 -3.13 1.13
N LEU A 112 -7.78 -2.53 2.03
CA LEU A 112 -6.98 -1.34 1.76
C LEU A 112 -5.49 -1.65 1.80
N VAL A 113 -4.75 -1.22 0.78
CA VAL A 113 -3.30 -1.39 0.69
C VAL A 113 -2.63 -0.04 0.43
N ASN A 114 -1.66 0.33 1.27
CA ASN A 114 -0.83 1.51 1.07
C ASN A 114 0.65 1.12 1.03
N THR A 115 1.23 1.18 -0.15
CA THR A 115 2.67 1.01 -0.40
C THR A 115 3.29 2.27 -1.02
N SER A 116 2.64 3.43 -0.86
CA SER A 116 3.07 4.69 -1.45
C SER A 116 3.65 5.64 -0.40
N ARG A 117 2.79 6.37 0.32
CA ARG A 117 3.20 7.32 1.38
C ARG A 117 2.22 7.26 2.55
N GLY A 118 2.75 7.32 3.78
CA GLY A 118 1.96 7.24 5.01
C GLY A 118 0.90 8.33 5.12
N GLY A 119 1.26 9.57 4.86
CA GLY A 119 0.36 10.73 4.94
C GLY A 119 -0.81 10.77 3.95
N LEU A 120 -0.94 9.76 3.06
CA LEU A 120 -2.15 9.57 2.25
C LEU A 120 -3.33 9.09 3.09
N VAL A 121 -3.07 8.52 4.27
CA VAL A 121 -4.07 7.92 5.15
C VAL A 121 -4.04 8.62 6.49
N ASN A 122 -5.18 9.15 6.93
CA ASN A 122 -5.35 9.59 8.31
C ASN A 122 -5.40 8.34 9.21
N THR A 123 -4.34 8.09 9.94
CA THR A 123 -4.15 6.84 10.69
C THR A 123 -5.15 6.68 11.82
N GLU A 124 -5.50 7.75 12.54
CA GLU A 124 -6.49 7.69 13.62
C GLU A 124 -7.89 7.33 13.08
N GLU A 125 -8.28 7.91 11.96
CA GLU A 125 -9.58 7.63 11.33
C GLU A 125 -9.62 6.24 10.68
N LEU A 126 -8.47 5.75 10.18
CA LEU A 126 -8.32 4.36 9.73
C LEU A 126 -8.55 3.40 10.91
N ILE A 127 -7.92 3.64 12.06
CA ILE A 127 -8.08 2.84 13.29
C ILE A 127 -9.56 2.80 13.73
N GLU A 128 -10.25 3.94 13.67
CA GLU A 128 -11.69 3.96 13.95
C GLU A 128 -12.49 3.09 12.96
N GLY A 129 -12.16 3.15 11.68
CA GLY A 129 -12.77 2.31 10.64
C GLY A 129 -12.54 0.81 10.88
N ILE A 130 -11.31 0.42 11.25
CA ILE A 130 -10.95 -0.96 11.58
C ILE A 130 -11.77 -1.45 12.78
N ARG A 131 -11.87 -0.66 13.86
CA ARG A 131 -12.66 -0.99 15.05
C ARG A 131 -14.15 -1.18 14.76
N LYS A 132 -14.68 -0.44 13.78
CA LYS A 132 -16.07 -0.57 13.33
C LYS A 132 -16.31 -1.76 12.39
N GLY A 133 -15.26 -2.53 12.06
CA GLY A 133 -15.36 -3.67 11.16
C GLY A 133 -15.52 -3.30 9.69
N LYS A 134 -15.13 -2.08 9.30
CA LYS A 134 -15.23 -1.59 7.91
C LYS A 134 -14.33 -2.37 6.96
N PHE A 135 -13.15 -2.79 7.41
CA PHE A 135 -12.13 -3.43 6.61
C PHE A 135 -12.07 -4.94 6.84
N PHE A 136 -12.04 -5.72 5.77
CA PHE A 136 -11.65 -7.13 5.83
C PHE A 136 -10.17 -7.26 6.18
N ALA A 137 -9.30 -6.50 5.51
CA ALA A 137 -7.87 -6.45 5.77
C ALA A 137 -7.28 -5.08 5.42
N VAL A 138 -6.20 -4.71 6.09
CA VAL A 138 -5.39 -3.52 5.81
C VAL A 138 -3.92 -3.91 5.71
N GLY A 139 -3.26 -3.50 4.61
CA GLY A 139 -1.82 -3.69 4.39
C GLY A 139 -1.11 -2.35 4.27
N LEU A 140 -0.15 -2.08 5.14
CA LEU A 140 0.61 -0.84 5.18
C LEU A 140 2.11 -1.15 5.11
N ASP A 141 2.77 -0.75 4.02
CA ASP A 141 4.24 -0.74 3.94
C ASP A 141 4.80 0.62 4.40
N VAL A 142 3.92 1.61 4.53
CA VAL A 142 4.18 2.99 4.96
C VAL A 142 3.11 3.46 5.94
N TYR A 143 3.47 4.32 6.89
CA TYR A 143 2.54 4.89 7.85
C TYR A 143 2.87 6.35 8.16
N GLU A 144 1.90 7.10 8.69
CA GLU A 144 1.97 8.55 8.82
C GLU A 144 3.09 9.04 9.76
N GLU A 145 3.34 8.29 10.83
CA GLU A 145 4.38 8.60 11.84
C GLU A 145 5.76 8.00 11.47
N GLU A 146 6.00 7.73 10.20
CA GLU A 146 7.28 7.23 9.70
C GLU A 146 8.36 8.28 9.97
N ASN A 147 9.16 8.07 11.00
CA ASN A 147 10.28 8.92 11.40
C ASN A 147 11.58 8.38 10.80
N ASP A 148 12.70 9.11 11.01
CA ASP A 148 14.07 8.72 10.63
C ASP A 148 14.53 7.36 11.22
N LYS A 149 13.71 6.73 12.06
CA LYS A 149 13.93 5.41 12.69
C LYS A 149 13.42 4.21 11.89
N VAL A 150 12.91 4.42 10.69
CA VAL A 150 12.65 3.33 9.73
C VAL A 150 13.98 2.63 9.47
N TYR A 151 14.02 1.31 9.58
CA TYR A 151 15.21 0.44 9.49
C TYR A 151 16.05 0.31 10.79
N GLU A 152 15.63 0.85 11.93
CA GLU A 152 16.26 0.56 13.22
C GLU A 152 15.68 -0.73 13.85
N ASP A 153 16.54 -1.49 14.52
CA ASP A 153 16.10 -2.60 15.36
C ASP A 153 15.63 -2.09 16.73
N LEU A 154 14.32 -2.03 16.88
CA LEU A 154 13.67 -1.60 18.11
C LEU A 154 13.09 -2.76 18.94
N SER A 155 13.43 -4.02 18.62
CA SER A 155 12.87 -5.22 19.28
C SER A 155 13.11 -5.27 20.80
N GLY A 156 14.18 -4.62 21.28
CA GLY A 156 14.50 -4.49 22.70
C GLY A 156 13.94 -3.24 23.39
N THR A 157 13.12 -2.43 22.71
CA THR A 157 12.63 -1.15 23.24
C THR A 157 11.10 -1.12 23.33
N ILE A 158 10.58 -0.23 24.19
CA ILE A 158 9.13 0.02 24.26
C ILE A 158 8.75 0.92 23.09
N LEU A 159 7.78 0.48 22.30
CA LEU A 159 7.19 1.31 21.24
C LEU A 159 6.58 2.57 21.84
N GLN A 160 7.14 3.73 21.51
CA GLN A 160 6.64 5.03 21.98
C GLN A 160 5.37 5.48 21.24
N SER A 161 5.19 5.05 19.98
CA SER A 161 4.00 5.37 19.20
C SER A 161 2.80 4.52 19.66
N SER A 162 1.83 5.17 20.28
CA SER A 162 0.54 4.52 20.62
C SER A 162 -0.26 4.11 19.40
N THR A 163 -0.13 4.85 18.29
CA THR A 163 -0.81 4.61 17.01
C THR A 163 -0.30 3.33 16.36
N MET A 164 1.04 3.17 16.27
CA MET A 164 1.65 1.96 15.74
C MET A 164 1.32 0.73 16.59
N ALA A 165 1.41 0.83 17.92
CA ALA A 165 1.05 -0.27 18.81
C ALA A 165 -0.41 -0.71 18.62
N ARG A 166 -1.34 0.23 18.39
CA ARG A 166 -2.74 -0.08 18.08
C ARG A 166 -2.88 -0.77 16.74
N LEU A 167 -2.21 -0.28 15.67
CA LEU A 167 -2.24 -0.91 14.35
C LEU A 167 -1.75 -2.36 14.41
N LEU A 168 -0.62 -2.61 15.08
CA LEU A 168 -0.04 -3.95 15.23
C LEU A 168 -0.90 -4.90 16.09
N SER A 169 -1.82 -4.37 16.91
CA SER A 169 -2.72 -5.18 17.73
C SER A 169 -3.92 -5.76 16.95
N PHE A 170 -4.25 -5.21 15.78
CA PHE A 170 -5.38 -5.69 15.00
C PHE A 170 -5.03 -6.95 14.20
N PRO A 171 -5.83 -8.01 14.29
CA PRO A 171 -5.55 -9.27 13.63
C PRO A 171 -5.68 -9.22 12.10
N ASN A 172 -6.34 -8.20 11.55
CA ASN A 172 -6.55 -7.98 10.13
C ASN A 172 -5.71 -6.83 9.56
N VAL A 173 -4.66 -6.41 10.28
CA VAL A 173 -3.71 -5.40 9.84
C VAL A 173 -2.33 -6.03 9.66
N MET A 174 -1.72 -5.81 8.50
CA MET A 174 -0.33 -6.14 8.21
C MET A 174 0.46 -4.86 8.04
N VAL A 175 1.54 -4.71 8.79
CA VAL A 175 2.48 -3.61 8.65
C VAL A 175 3.85 -4.18 8.28
N THR A 176 4.49 -3.58 7.27
CA THR A 176 5.87 -3.88 6.88
C THR A 176 6.71 -2.60 6.96
N SER A 177 8.02 -2.72 6.97
CA SER A 177 8.95 -1.65 7.33
C SER A 177 9.44 -0.84 6.13
N HIS A 178 8.53 -0.38 5.25
CA HIS A 178 8.85 0.39 4.03
C HIS A 178 9.88 -0.34 3.17
N GLN A 179 9.64 -1.63 2.93
CA GLN A 179 10.61 -2.52 2.29
C GLN A 179 10.24 -2.93 0.86
N GLY A 180 9.19 -2.35 0.27
CA GLY A 180 8.71 -2.73 -1.06
C GLY A 180 9.75 -2.62 -2.17
N PHE A 181 10.78 -1.78 -1.98
CA PHE A 181 11.92 -1.64 -2.90
C PHE A 181 13.06 -2.64 -2.63
N PHE A 182 13.08 -3.33 -1.49
CA PHE A 182 14.25 -4.08 -1.02
C PHE A 182 14.38 -5.43 -1.72
N THR A 183 14.68 -5.39 -3.01
CA THR A 183 15.02 -6.55 -3.86
C THR A 183 16.44 -6.39 -4.41
N ARG A 184 17.07 -7.50 -4.77
CA ARG A 184 18.42 -7.47 -5.36
C ARG A 184 18.45 -6.58 -6.60
N GLU A 185 17.48 -6.76 -7.48
CA GLU A 185 17.38 -6.04 -8.75
C GLU A 185 17.20 -4.53 -8.55
N ALA A 186 16.38 -4.13 -7.56
CA ALA A 186 16.19 -2.73 -7.22
C ALA A 186 17.46 -2.11 -6.63
N LEU A 187 18.16 -2.81 -5.71
CA LEU A 187 19.40 -2.34 -5.11
C LEU A 187 20.53 -2.21 -6.16
N GLU A 188 20.64 -3.18 -7.06
CA GLU A 188 21.59 -3.12 -8.18
C GLU A 188 21.29 -1.94 -9.11
N ALA A 189 20.00 -1.71 -9.44
CA ALA A 189 19.58 -0.58 -10.27
C ALA A 189 19.85 0.76 -9.58
N ILE A 190 19.53 0.90 -8.29
CA ILE A 190 19.78 2.11 -7.50
C ILE A 190 21.29 2.42 -7.48
N SER A 191 22.11 1.42 -7.15
CA SER A 191 23.57 1.58 -7.06
C SER A 191 24.15 1.99 -8.41
N ARG A 192 23.77 1.31 -9.48
CA ARG A 192 24.24 1.61 -10.84
C ARG A 192 23.85 3.02 -11.27
N ILE A 193 22.58 3.40 -11.14
CA ILE A 193 22.09 4.73 -11.55
C ILE A 193 22.75 5.83 -10.72
N THR A 194 22.95 5.60 -9.42
CA THR A 194 23.65 6.56 -8.55
C THR A 194 25.09 6.80 -9.01
N LEU A 195 25.84 5.73 -9.32
CA LEU A 195 27.21 5.82 -9.81
C LEU A 195 27.29 6.45 -11.21
N GLU A 196 26.37 6.12 -12.11
CA GLU A 196 26.27 6.72 -13.43
C GLU A 196 26.01 8.23 -13.35
N ASN A 197 25.08 8.68 -12.48
CA ASN A 197 24.81 10.09 -12.26
C ASN A 197 26.03 10.82 -11.65
N ALA A 198 26.70 10.23 -10.67
CA ALA A 198 27.90 10.81 -10.07
C ALA A 198 29.04 10.97 -11.10
N ALA A 199 29.26 9.95 -11.92
CA ALA A 199 30.29 10.00 -12.98
C ALA A 199 29.95 11.03 -14.07
N ALA A 200 28.68 11.16 -14.46
CA ALA A 200 28.23 12.16 -15.43
C ALA A 200 28.42 13.60 -14.87
N PHE A 201 28.06 13.78 -13.57
CA PHE A 201 28.27 15.06 -12.90
C PHE A 201 29.75 15.48 -12.85
N GLU A 202 30.65 14.54 -12.48
CA GLU A 202 32.09 14.79 -12.44
C GLU A 202 32.65 15.20 -13.81
N LYS A 203 32.13 14.63 -14.89
CA LYS A 203 32.53 14.94 -16.27
C LYS A 203 31.87 16.20 -16.86
N GLY A 204 30.91 16.81 -16.14
CA GLY A 204 30.12 17.93 -16.66
C GLY A 204 29.17 17.55 -17.79
N GLU A 205 28.76 16.27 -17.85
CA GLU A 205 27.78 15.74 -18.81
C GLU A 205 26.37 16.09 -18.38
N THR A 206 25.41 16.06 -19.31
CA THR A 206 23.99 16.25 -19.01
C THR A 206 23.46 15.12 -18.12
N LEU A 207 22.83 15.47 -17.00
CA LEU A 207 22.25 14.49 -16.09
C LEU A 207 20.88 14.04 -16.58
N VAL A 208 20.74 12.77 -16.94
CA VAL A 208 19.48 12.18 -17.44
C VAL A 208 18.40 12.15 -16.37
N ASN A 209 18.81 12.07 -15.10
CA ASN A 209 17.92 11.96 -13.95
C ASN A 209 17.92 13.23 -13.07
N GLU A 210 18.27 14.39 -13.64
CA GLU A 210 18.25 15.65 -12.91
C GLU A 210 16.83 16.00 -12.47
N VAL A 211 16.70 16.30 -11.16
CA VAL A 211 15.41 16.77 -10.59
C VAL A 211 15.35 18.27 -10.81
N THR A 212 14.67 18.69 -11.86
CA THR A 212 14.34 20.10 -12.10
C THR A 212 13.08 20.47 -11.33
N LYS A 213 13.10 21.66 -10.68
CA LYS A 213 11.95 22.21 -9.94
C LYS A 213 10.83 22.62 -10.89
#